data_ec76e7d1de23fe76c0e88f2d22723d8d
#
_entry.id   ec76e7d1de23fe76c0e88f2d22723d8d
#
_cell.length_a   1.000
_cell.length_b   1.000
_cell.length_c   1.000
_cell.angle_alpha   90.00
_cell.angle_beta   90.00
_cell.angle_gamma   90.00
#
_symmetry.space_group_name_H-M   'P 1'
#
loop_
_entity.id
_entity.type
_entity.pdbx_description
1 polymer ?
#
loop_
_entity_poly.entity_id
_entity_poly.type
_entity_poly.pdbx_seq_one_letter_code
_entity_poly.pdbx_strand_id
1 'polypeptide(L)'
;MAPHVFHEQVSLAGVNRARLLYQHADLRDKLMRYHGNQVDDAFWGWNDVWRLPDFQDWNIENSLDNIDVPVLVIQGTDDEYGSVAQLDAIESRVLSDIERHFLENVGHSPQREQSAFVLDMINRLIGRL
;
A
#
# COMPACT_ATOMS: atom_id res chain seq x y z
N MET A 1 -4.92 0.68 -4.24
CA MET A 1 -4.56 -0.72 -3.91
C MET A 1 -3.49 -0.70 -2.85
N ALA A 2 -3.55 -1.62 -1.89
CA ALA A 2 -2.67 -1.68 -0.72
C ALA A 2 -2.42 -0.29 -0.12
N PRO A 3 -3.50 0.40 0.29
CA PRO A 3 -3.42 1.79 0.72
C PRO A 3 -2.86 1.92 2.12
N HIS A 4 -2.29 3.10 2.41
CA HIS A 4 -1.99 3.55 3.76
C HIS A 4 -2.62 4.91 3.99
N VAL A 5 -3.36 5.05 5.08
CA VAL A 5 -3.97 6.30 5.51
C VAL A 5 -3.52 6.70 6.91
N PHE A 6 -2.86 5.80 7.62
CA PHE A 6 -2.14 6.03 8.88
C PHE A 6 -1.00 5.01 9.03
N HIS A 7 -0.09 5.32 9.94
CA HIS A 7 1.02 4.43 10.28
C HIS A 7 0.56 3.31 11.22
N GLU A 8 1.08 2.09 11.00
CA GLU A 8 0.83 0.91 11.85
C GLU A 8 2.14 0.24 12.27
N GLN A 9 2.09 -0.54 13.35
CA GLN A 9 3.25 -1.34 13.76
C GLN A 9 3.64 -2.40 12.74
N VAL A 10 2.66 -2.96 12.01
CA VAL A 10 2.93 -3.88 10.89
C VAL A 10 3.69 -3.18 9.77
N SER A 11 3.36 -1.92 9.47
CA SER A 11 4.10 -1.12 8.49
C SER A 11 5.56 -0.96 8.88
N LEU A 12 5.83 -0.58 10.14
CA LEU A 12 7.19 -0.44 10.66
C LEU A 12 7.97 -1.76 10.60
N ALA A 13 7.32 -2.88 10.94
CA ALA A 13 7.93 -4.20 10.87
C ALA A 13 8.29 -4.57 9.41
N GLY A 14 7.40 -4.34 8.45
CA GLY A 14 7.64 -4.55 7.03
C GLY A 14 8.77 -3.69 6.48
N VAL A 15 8.78 -2.40 6.82
CA VAL A 15 9.85 -1.46 6.43
C VAL A 15 11.22 -1.87 7.01
N ASN A 16 11.27 -2.30 8.27
CA ASN A 16 12.50 -2.82 8.87
C ASN A 16 12.98 -4.12 8.20
N ARG A 17 12.04 -5.02 7.86
CA ARG A 17 12.37 -6.23 7.10
C ARG A 17 12.92 -5.90 5.72
N ALA A 18 12.31 -4.96 5.00
CA ALA A 18 12.81 -4.52 3.69
C ALA A 18 14.25 -3.97 3.80
N ARG A 19 14.57 -3.22 4.88
CA ARG A 19 15.94 -2.74 5.14
C ARG A 19 16.95 -3.89 5.24
N LEU A 20 16.62 -4.93 6.00
CA LEU A 20 17.51 -6.09 6.14
C LEU A 20 17.69 -6.82 4.79
N LEU A 21 16.62 -6.98 4.01
CA LEU A 21 16.70 -7.58 2.68
C LEU A 21 17.51 -6.74 1.70
N TYR A 22 17.43 -5.42 1.80
CA TYR A 22 18.21 -4.50 0.98
C TYR A 22 19.71 -4.56 1.31
N GLN A 23 20.06 -4.63 2.60
CA GLN A 23 21.44 -4.63 3.08
C GLN A 23 22.14 -5.98 2.95
N HIS A 24 21.40 -7.09 3.10
CA HIS A 24 21.97 -8.43 3.29
C HIS A 24 21.47 -9.49 2.32
N ALA A 25 20.55 -9.13 1.42
CA ALA A 25 19.98 -10.03 0.42
C ALA A 25 19.92 -9.37 -0.97
N ASP A 26 19.07 -9.85 -1.84
CA ASP A 26 19.02 -9.46 -3.26
C ASP A 26 18.02 -8.33 -3.59
N LEU A 27 17.41 -7.70 -2.58
CA LEU A 27 16.39 -6.68 -2.81
C LEU A 27 16.95 -5.47 -3.57
N ARG A 28 18.18 -5.03 -3.25
CA ARG A 28 18.84 -3.93 -3.95
C ARG A 28 18.98 -4.23 -5.45
N ASP A 29 19.43 -5.41 -5.80
CA ASP A 29 19.62 -5.82 -7.22
C ASP A 29 18.28 -5.94 -7.96
N LYS A 30 17.24 -6.40 -7.27
CA LYS A 30 15.88 -6.45 -7.82
C LYS A 30 15.35 -5.06 -8.11
N LEU A 31 15.53 -4.11 -7.19
CA LEU A 31 15.08 -2.73 -7.32
C LEU A 31 15.91 -1.95 -8.36
N MET A 32 17.20 -2.24 -8.50
CA MET A 32 18.05 -1.62 -9.50
C MET A 32 17.52 -1.79 -10.93
N ARG A 33 16.79 -2.86 -11.23
CA ARG A 33 16.15 -3.09 -12.54
C ARG A 33 15.12 -2.00 -12.90
N TYR A 34 14.54 -1.33 -11.88
CA TYR A 34 13.51 -0.29 -12.05
C TYR A 34 14.06 1.11 -11.84
N HIS A 35 15.05 1.27 -10.96
CA HIS A 35 15.56 2.58 -10.51
C HIS A 35 16.95 2.90 -11.08
N GLY A 36 17.65 1.94 -11.67
CA GLY A 36 19.02 2.15 -12.17
C GLY A 36 19.94 2.68 -11.07
N ASN A 37 20.74 3.69 -11.41
CA ASN A 37 21.70 4.31 -10.48
C ASN A 37 21.04 5.09 -9.33
N GLN A 38 19.74 5.33 -9.37
CA GLN A 38 19.00 6.02 -8.31
C GLN A 38 18.40 5.07 -7.27
N VAL A 39 18.72 3.78 -7.34
CA VAL A 39 18.15 2.75 -6.46
C VAL A 39 18.37 3.05 -4.98
N ASP A 40 19.56 3.54 -4.63
CA ASP A 40 19.89 3.84 -3.23
C ASP A 40 19.10 5.05 -2.74
N ASP A 41 19.03 6.13 -3.52
CA ASP A 41 18.25 7.32 -3.18
C ASP A 41 16.75 7.00 -3.06
N ALA A 42 16.22 6.20 -3.99
CA ALA A 42 14.82 5.80 -3.99
C ALA A 42 14.49 4.93 -2.75
N PHE A 43 15.36 3.95 -2.44
CA PHE A 43 15.12 3.05 -1.33
C PHE A 43 15.26 3.76 0.03
N TRP A 44 16.36 4.48 0.26
CA TRP A 44 16.62 5.12 1.54
C TRP A 44 15.69 6.30 1.77
N GLY A 45 15.32 7.06 0.73
CA GLY A 45 14.33 8.13 0.82
C GLY A 45 12.97 7.65 1.33
N TRP A 46 12.55 6.43 0.92
CA TRP A 46 11.36 5.80 1.44
C TRP A 46 11.59 5.17 2.83
N ASN A 47 12.59 4.29 2.96
CA ASN A 47 12.78 3.47 4.15
C ASN A 47 13.09 4.29 5.40
N ASP A 48 13.95 5.31 5.28
CA ASP A 48 14.34 6.13 6.42
C ASP A 48 13.19 7.01 6.90
N VAL A 49 12.38 7.57 5.99
CA VAL A 49 11.21 8.39 6.35
C VAL A 49 10.19 7.58 7.14
N TRP A 50 9.84 6.37 6.66
CA TRP A 50 8.88 5.50 7.35
C TRP A 50 9.33 5.03 8.73
N ARG A 51 10.62 5.15 9.04
CA ARG A 51 11.22 4.78 10.33
C ARG A 51 11.44 5.95 11.28
N LEU A 52 11.21 7.19 10.83
CA LEU A 52 11.32 8.35 11.71
C LEU A 52 10.31 8.24 12.86
N PRO A 53 10.70 8.55 14.12
CA PRO A 53 9.77 8.58 15.23
C PRO A 53 8.55 9.47 14.95
N ASP A 54 8.76 10.65 14.38
CA ASP A 54 7.68 11.60 14.06
C ASP A 54 6.72 11.08 12.97
N PHE A 55 7.19 10.15 12.12
CA PHE A 55 6.34 9.53 11.10
C PHE A 55 5.39 8.46 11.68
N GLN A 56 5.61 8.01 12.90
CA GLN A 56 4.73 7.05 13.57
C GLN A 56 3.36 7.67 13.92
N ASP A 57 3.29 9.00 14.02
CA ASP A 57 2.05 9.74 14.23
C ASP A 57 1.38 10.18 12.91
N TRP A 58 1.96 9.77 11.76
CA TRP A 58 1.41 10.12 10.45
C TRP A 58 0.01 9.51 10.26
N ASN A 59 -0.95 10.38 9.93
CA ASN A 59 -2.34 10.03 9.71
C ASN A 59 -2.98 11.05 8.76
N ILE A 60 -3.63 10.56 7.71
CA ILE A 60 -4.35 11.37 6.72
C ILE A 60 -5.84 11.00 6.62
N GLU A 61 -6.38 10.28 7.60
CA GLU A 61 -7.79 9.85 7.59
C GLU A 61 -8.77 11.01 7.37
N ASN A 62 -8.49 12.19 7.95
CA ASN A 62 -9.33 13.38 7.76
C ASN A 62 -9.44 13.84 6.29
N SER A 63 -8.48 13.46 5.44
CA SER A 63 -8.52 13.79 4.01
C SER A 63 -9.52 12.92 3.25
N LEU A 64 -9.90 11.77 3.81
CA LEU A 64 -10.88 10.84 3.21
C LEU A 64 -12.29 11.43 3.19
N ASP A 65 -12.61 12.29 4.14
CA ASP A 65 -13.93 12.94 4.24
C ASP A 65 -14.25 13.85 3.04
N ASN A 66 -13.22 14.19 2.23
CA ASN A 66 -13.37 15.01 1.02
C ASN A 66 -13.49 14.17 -0.27
N ILE A 67 -13.56 12.84 -0.18
CA ILE A 67 -13.71 11.96 -1.34
C ILE A 67 -15.20 11.76 -1.61
N ASP A 68 -15.66 12.31 -2.73
CA ASP A 68 -17.07 12.28 -3.17
C ASP A 68 -17.29 11.49 -4.47
N VAL A 69 -16.22 10.85 -4.98
CA VAL A 69 -16.25 10.00 -6.19
C VAL A 69 -16.23 8.51 -5.83
N PRO A 70 -16.78 7.62 -6.68
CA PRO A 70 -16.73 6.18 -6.42
C PRO A 70 -15.32 5.66 -6.19
N VAL A 71 -15.14 4.81 -5.18
CA VAL A 71 -13.84 4.29 -4.74
C VAL A 71 -13.81 2.77 -4.89
N LEU A 72 -12.75 2.26 -5.52
CA LEU A 72 -12.37 0.85 -5.48
C LEU A 72 -11.13 0.69 -4.61
N VAL A 73 -11.24 -0.05 -3.51
CA VAL A 73 -10.12 -0.36 -2.64
C VAL A 73 -9.83 -1.86 -2.62
N ILE A 74 -8.56 -2.23 -2.83
CA ILE A 74 -8.10 -3.63 -2.91
C ILE A 74 -6.87 -3.79 -2.04
N GLN A 75 -6.84 -4.81 -1.18
CA GLN A 75 -5.70 -5.19 -0.35
C GLN A 75 -5.63 -6.70 -0.20
N GLY A 76 -4.44 -7.24 0.04
CA GLY A 76 -4.23 -8.65 0.34
C GLY A 76 -4.25 -8.93 1.85
N THR A 77 -4.64 -10.16 2.23
CA THR A 77 -4.61 -10.60 3.64
C THR A 77 -3.19 -10.77 4.17
N ASP A 78 -2.23 -11.05 3.28
CA ASP A 78 -0.82 -11.29 3.59
C ASP A 78 0.04 -10.05 3.35
N ASP A 79 -0.59 -8.87 3.29
CA ASP A 79 0.12 -7.60 3.15
C ASP A 79 0.98 -7.33 4.38
N GLU A 80 2.29 -7.37 4.19
CA GLU A 80 3.27 -7.18 5.25
C GLU A 80 3.47 -5.71 5.66
N TYR A 81 2.83 -4.76 4.97
CA TYR A 81 2.96 -3.34 5.25
C TYR A 81 1.70 -2.70 5.83
N GLY A 82 0.53 -3.26 5.60
CA GLY A 82 -0.72 -2.70 6.10
C GLY A 82 -1.76 -3.75 6.48
N SER A 83 -2.48 -3.52 7.56
CA SER A 83 -3.54 -4.41 8.01
C SER A 83 -4.90 -4.08 7.37
N VAL A 84 -5.91 -4.90 7.66
CA VAL A 84 -7.31 -4.66 7.28
C VAL A 84 -7.84 -3.32 7.82
N ALA A 85 -7.23 -2.78 8.89
CA ALA A 85 -7.62 -1.52 9.48
C ALA A 85 -7.49 -0.33 8.51
N GLN A 86 -6.59 -0.42 7.51
CA GLN A 86 -6.50 0.59 6.45
C GLN A 86 -7.77 0.62 5.59
N LEU A 87 -8.31 -0.56 5.26
CA LEU A 87 -9.57 -0.66 4.51
C LEU A 87 -10.75 -0.18 5.35
N ASP A 88 -10.80 -0.56 6.64
CA ASP A 88 -11.88 -0.17 7.56
C ASP A 88 -11.93 1.35 7.73
N ALA A 89 -10.77 2.01 7.86
CA ALA A 89 -10.68 3.45 7.95
C ALA A 89 -11.19 4.14 6.67
N ILE A 90 -10.78 3.66 5.49
CA ILE A 90 -11.24 4.22 4.22
C ILE A 90 -12.75 4.05 4.06
N GLU A 91 -13.28 2.85 4.32
CA GLU A 91 -14.70 2.55 4.19
C GLU A 91 -15.56 3.35 5.15
N SER A 92 -15.06 3.63 6.36
CA SER A 92 -15.81 4.38 7.38
C SER A 92 -15.89 5.88 7.11
N ARG A 93 -14.98 6.44 6.28
CA ARG A 93 -14.86 7.89 6.08
C ARG A 93 -15.23 8.37 4.69
N VAL A 94 -15.04 7.57 3.66
CA VAL A 94 -15.42 7.94 2.29
C VAL A 94 -16.93 8.07 2.20
N LEU A 95 -17.41 9.21 1.70
CA LEU A 95 -18.84 9.55 1.66
C LEU A 95 -19.54 9.03 0.39
N SER A 96 -18.79 8.52 -0.58
CA SER A 96 -19.32 7.99 -1.85
C SER A 96 -19.41 6.46 -1.83
N ASP A 97 -19.89 5.91 -2.95
CA ASP A 97 -19.93 4.45 -3.14
C ASP A 97 -18.52 3.86 -3.05
N ILE A 98 -18.35 2.85 -2.21
CA ILE A 98 -17.08 2.15 -2.06
C ILE A 98 -17.25 0.65 -2.40
N GLU A 99 -16.36 0.16 -3.24
CA GLU A 99 -16.22 -1.26 -3.53
C GLU A 99 -14.92 -1.77 -2.89
N ARG A 100 -15.05 -2.68 -1.91
CA ARG A 100 -13.94 -3.19 -1.12
C ARG A 100 -13.62 -4.64 -1.46
N HIS A 101 -12.35 -4.93 -1.72
CA HIS A 101 -11.85 -6.29 -1.87
C HIS A 101 -10.66 -6.56 -0.95
N PHE A 102 -10.81 -7.57 -0.09
CA PHE A 102 -9.73 -8.09 0.77
C PHE A 102 -9.40 -9.50 0.29
N LEU A 103 -8.25 -9.65 -0.41
CA LEU A 103 -7.93 -10.85 -1.19
C LEU A 103 -7.12 -11.82 -0.36
N GLU A 104 -7.61 -13.05 -0.21
CA GLU A 104 -6.94 -14.10 0.54
C GLU A 104 -5.61 -14.54 -0.13
N ASN A 105 -4.57 -14.75 0.68
CA ASN A 105 -3.24 -15.20 0.26
C ASN A 105 -2.58 -14.26 -0.77
N VAL A 106 -2.84 -12.97 -0.68
CA VAL A 106 -2.25 -11.92 -1.52
C VAL A 106 -1.49 -10.95 -0.62
N GLY A 107 -0.26 -10.59 -1.04
CA GLY A 107 0.59 -9.65 -0.34
C GLY A 107 0.34 -8.20 -0.74
N HIS A 108 1.38 -7.35 -0.61
CA HIS A 108 1.31 -5.92 -0.86
C HIS A 108 1.16 -5.52 -2.35
N SER A 109 1.19 -6.47 -3.27
CA SER A 109 1.14 -6.19 -4.71
C SER A 109 -0.02 -6.90 -5.43
N PRO A 110 -1.30 -6.65 -5.07
CA PRO A 110 -2.45 -7.31 -5.69
C PRO A 110 -2.46 -7.27 -7.22
N GLN A 111 -2.01 -6.16 -7.81
CA GLN A 111 -1.92 -5.97 -9.26
C GLN A 111 -0.92 -6.92 -9.94
N ARG A 112 0.04 -7.47 -9.20
CA ARG A 112 0.99 -8.47 -9.72
C ARG A 112 0.54 -9.90 -9.44
N GLU A 113 -0.01 -10.12 -8.24
CA GLU A 113 -0.36 -11.44 -7.74
C GLU A 113 -1.71 -11.93 -8.27
N GLN A 114 -2.66 -10.99 -8.48
CA GLN A 114 -4.02 -11.24 -8.98
C GLN A 114 -4.38 -10.29 -10.13
N SER A 115 -3.49 -10.16 -11.12
CA SER A 115 -3.59 -9.14 -12.17
C SER A 115 -4.91 -9.19 -12.97
N ALA A 116 -5.38 -10.38 -13.31
CA ALA A 116 -6.64 -10.54 -14.06
C ALA A 116 -7.84 -10.04 -13.25
N PHE A 117 -7.91 -10.41 -11.97
CA PHE A 117 -8.97 -9.94 -11.07
C PHE A 117 -8.93 -8.42 -10.91
N VAL A 118 -7.76 -7.87 -10.62
CA VAL A 118 -7.58 -6.42 -10.41
C VAL A 118 -7.97 -5.63 -11.65
N LEU A 119 -7.57 -6.07 -12.86
CA LEU A 119 -7.95 -5.42 -14.11
C LEU A 119 -9.46 -5.49 -14.37
N ASP A 120 -10.12 -6.62 -14.07
CA ASP A 120 -11.57 -6.74 -14.20
C ASP A 120 -12.29 -5.75 -13.27
N MET A 121 -11.87 -5.63 -12.01
CA MET A 121 -12.47 -4.69 -11.06
C MET A 121 -12.26 -3.23 -11.49
N ILE A 122 -11.08 -2.88 -12.00
CA ILE A 122 -10.81 -1.53 -12.53
C ILE A 122 -11.72 -1.25 -13.74
N ASN A 123 -11.83 -2.20 -14.67
CA ASN A 123 -12.70 -2.03 -15.85
C ASN A 123 -14.18 -1.86 -15.46
N ARG A 124 -14.66 -2.61 -14.47
CA ARG A 124 -16.02 -2.45 -13.94
C ARG A 124 -16.24 -1.09 -13.29
N LEU A 125 -15.28 -0.58 -12.53
CA LEU A 125 -15.36 0.76 -11.96
C LEU A 125 -15.46 1.80 -13.08
N ILE A 126 -14.53 1.76 -14.05
CA ILE A 126 -14.52 2.71 -15.19
C ILE A 126 -15.82 2.66 -15.99
N GLY A 127 -16.38 1.46 -16.20
CA GLY A 127 -17.63 1.29 -16.93
C GLY A 127 -18.89 1.83 -16.20
N ARG A 128 -18.76 2.22 -14.93
CA ARG A 128 -19.84 2.82 -14.10
C ARG A 128 -19.69 4.34 -13.96
N LEU A 129 -18.56 4.93 -14.34
CA LEU A 129 -18.32 6.37 -14.35
C LEU A 129 -18.85 7.04 -15.60
#